data_aab23f955aec6dac4f9de6d7be285d18
#
_entry.id   aab23f955aec6dac4f9de6d7be285d18
#
_cell.length_a   1.000
_cell.length_b   1.000
_cell.length_c   1.000
_cell.angle_alpha   90.00
_cell.angle_beta   90.00
_cell.angle_gamma   90.00
#
_symmetry.space_group_name_H-M   'P 1'
#
loop_
_entity.id
_entity.type
_entity.pdbx_description
1 polymer ?
#
loop_
_entity_poly.entity_id
_entity_poly.type
_entity_poly.pdbx_seq_one_letter_code
_entity_poly.pdbx_strand_id
1 'polypeptide(L)'
;MRKSAAAGWILAVLLFGAAYLTVPAPPADTAVMPETEEPPVHRDADLTLAILDGGAVQTMTLADYLTGVVRGEMPASFELEALKAQAAAERSYVYYQLSKGRKNAHPDADFCTDHTCCSAFLSEASAKEKWGGDFLPWNTRVEQAVSATDGQVALYGGAPILAVFHSSSSGRTASAGDVWSGDLPYLVSVDSPEGEDSVPNYYSTVTYSAAEAKERLLSACPELKLAGTPDKWFGAVTENGSGRVETVSVCGRDVEGTAIRRIFSLRSACFTVSADSASVTFRVTGYGHGVGMSQYGANQLAREGKTWQEILEWYYTGATVGNA
;
A
#
# COMPACT_ATOMS: atom_id res chain seq x y z
N MET A 1 -77.91 -3.95 25.22
CA MET A 1 -78.66 -5.11 25.81
C MET A 1 -77.66 -6.06 26.43
N ARG A 2 -77.91 -6.36 27.73
CA ARG A 2 -77.37 -7.43 28.59
C ARG A 2 -75.84 -7.43 28.86
N LYS A 3 -75.43 -6.99 30.06
CA LYS A 3 -75.46 -7.52 31.44
C LYS A 3 -74.41 -8.62 31.63
N SER A 4 -73.35 -8.29 32.37
CA SER A 4 -73.01 -8.72 33.75
C SER A 4 -72.62 -10.20 33.89
N ALA A 5 -71.53 -10.55 34.52
CA ALA A 5 -71.52 -10.69 35.97
C ALA A 5 -70.06 -10.91 36.44
N ALA A 6 -69.79 -10.30 37.61
CA ALA A 6 -68.64 -10.54 38.46
C ALA A 6 -68.82 -11.83 39.26
N ALA A 7 -67.74 -12.50 39.60
CA ALA A 7 -67.67 -13.36 40.79
C ALA A 7 -66.22 -13.46 41.22
N GLY A 8 -65.97 -12.86 42.39
CA GLY A 8 -64.76 -13.00 43.18
C GLY A 8 -64.70 -14.34 43.89
N TRP A 9 -63.51 -14.76 44.23
CA TRP A 9 -63.23 -15.75 45.26
C TRP A 9 -62.09 -15.26 46.17
N ILE A 10 -62.40 -15.42 47.43
CA ILE A 10 -61.68 -14.97 48.62
C ILE A 10 -60.56 -15.97 48.98
N LEU A 11 -59.42 -15.39 49.33
CA LEU A 11 -58.41 -15.74 50.32
C LEU A 11 -58.39 -17.14 50.96
N ALA A 12 -57.25 -17.79 50.88
CA ALA A 12 -56.72 -18.66 51.93
C ALA A 12 -55.21 -18.48 52.03
N VAL A 13 -54.80 -17.75 53.08
CA VAL A 13 -53.39 -17.66 53.54
C VAL A 13 -53.11 -18.92 54.35
N LEU A 14 -52.21 -19.76 53.87
CA LEU A 14 -51.59 -20.79 54.70
C LEU A 14 -50.09 -20.43 54.89
N LEU A 15 -49.81 -20.02 56.10
CA LEU A 15 -48.47 -19.82 56.67
C LEU A 15 -47.83 -21.22 56.81
N PHE A 16 -46.86 -21.55 55.97
CA PHE A 16 -45.86 -22.58 56.25
C PHE A 16 -44.53 -21.92 56.52
N GLY A 17 -44.16 -21.90 57.81
CA GLY A 17 -42.79 -21.55 58.22
C GLY A 17 -41.84 -22.63 57.74
N ALA A 18 -41.01 -22.32 56.75
CA ALA A 18 -39.88 -23.13 56.39
C ALA A 18 -38.61 -22.53 57.05
N ALA A 19 -38.02 -23.31 57.94
CA ALA A 19 -36.75 -23.04 58.54
C ALA A 19 -35.70 -23.01 57.40
N TYR A 20 -35.12 -21.85 57.12
CA TYR A 20 -33.97 -21.72 56.26
C TYR A 20 -32.72 -22.27 57.02
N LEU A 21 -32.30 -23.46 56.67
CA LEU A 21 -30.94 -23.94 56.94
C LEU A 21 -30.02 -23.10 56.05
N THR A 22 -29.27 -22.18 56.65
CA THR A 22 -28.19 -21.46 56.00
C THR A 22 -27.05 -22.43 55.73
N VAL A 23 -26.96 -22.91 54.49
CA VAL A 23 -25.76 -23.57 53.98
C VAL A 23 -24.73 -22.44 53.74
N PRO A 24 -23.53 -22.49 54.35
CA PRO A 24 -22.50 -21.51 54.03
C PRO A 24 -22.12 -21.67 52.57
N ALA A 25 -22.10 -20.53 51.82
CA ALA A 25 -21.60 -20.51 50.47
C ALA A 25 -20.11 -20.97 50.46
N PRO A 26 -19.71 -21.79 49.48
CA PRO A 26 -18.30 -22.14 49.33
C PRO A 26 -17.50 -20.84 49.09
N PRO A 27 -16.25 -20.77 49.61
CA PRO A 27 -15.38 -19.63 49.36
C PRO A 27 -15.30 -19.40 47.82
N ALA A 28 -15.51 -18.15 47.42
CA ALA A 28 -15.26 -17.78 46.02
C ALA A 28 -13.79 -18.05 45.73
N ASP A 29 -13.57 -19.12 44.99
CA ASP A 29 -12.25 -19.41 44.38
C ASP A 29 -12.03 -18.29 43.35
N THR A 30 -11.34 -17.24 43.77
CA THR A 30 -10.83 -16.22 42.86
C THR A 30 -9.71 -16.89 42.06
N ALA A 31 -10.12 -17.65 41.06
CA ALA A 31 -9.20 -18.00 39.97
C ALA A 31 -8.71 -16.68 39.39
N VAL A 32 -7.53 -16.27 39.79
CA VAL A 32 -6.77 -15.22 39.12
C VAL A 32 -6.56 -15.78 37.71
N MET A 33 -7.35 -15.27 36.75
CA MET A 33 -7.09 -15.51 35.34
C MET A 33 -5.64 -15.12 35.12
N PRO A 34 -4.81 -15.97 34.49
CA PRO A 34 -3.47 -15.55 34.15
C PRO A 34 -3.62 -14.29 33.30
N GLU A 35 -2.97 -13.23 33.75
CA GLU A 35 -2.81 -12.00 33.00
C GLU A 35 -2.23 -12.45 31.68
N THR A 36 -2.99 -12.35 30.59
CA THR A 36 -2.48 -12.60 29.26
C THR A 36 -1.41 -11.53 29.05
N GLU A 37 -0.14 -11.92 29.16
CA GLU A 37 0.97 -11.05 28.77
C GLU A 37 0.66 -10.58 27.35
N GLU A 38 0.41 -9.29 27.18
CA GLU A 38 0.35 -8.69 25.85
C GLU A 38 1.66 -9.03 25.16
N PRO A 39 1.61 -9.50 23.90
CA PRO A 39 2.83 -9.81 23.18
C PRO A 39 3.74 -8.57 23.19
N PRO A 40 5.06 -8.77 23.33
CA PRO A 40 6.00 -7.65 23.42
C PRO A 40 5.82 -6.73 22.20
N VAL A 41 5.57 -5.46 22.45
CA VAL A 41 5.49 -4.44 21.38
C VAL A 41 6.91 -4.24 20.88
N HIS A 42 7.18 -4.69 19.67
CA HIS A 42 8.46 -4.44 19.01
C HIS A 42 8.53 -2.96 18.64
N ARG A 43 9.46 -2.24 19.29
CA ARG A 43 9.69 -0.82 19.00
C ARG A 43 10.68 -0.67 17.86
N ASP A 44 10.47 0.32 17.01
CA ASP A 44 11.35 0.59 15.86
C ASP A 44 12.80 0.88 16.28
N ALA A 45 13.01 1.46 17.46
CA ALA A 45 14.33 1.73 18.01
C ALA A 45 15.09 0.46 18.45
N ASP A 46 14.39 -0.64 18.74
CA ASP A 46 14.98 -1.88 19.25
C ASP A 46 15.38 -2.85 18.12
N LEU A 47 14.84 -2.67 16.92
CA LEU A 47 15.18 -3.47 15.75
C LEU A 47 16.28 -2.79 14.93
N THR A 48 17.38 -3.51 14.73
CA THR A 48 18.52 -3.06 13.94
C THR A 48 18.57 -3.78 12.60
N LEU A 49 18.77 -3.03 11.52
CA LEU A 49 18.81 -3.51 10.13
C LEU A 49 20.19 -3.27 9.51
N ALA A 50 20.63 -4.21 8.68
CA ALA A 50 21.78 -4.05 7.80
C ALA A 50 21.30 -3.48 6.45
N ILE A 51 21.73 -2.26 6.09
CA ILE A 51 21.27 -1.54 4.90
C ILE A 51 22.45 -1.37 3.93
N LEU A 52 22.26 -1.84 2.69
CA LEU A 52 23.22 -1.56 1.61
C LEU A 52 22.96 -0.16 1.03
N ASP A 53 23.91 0.74 1.22
CA ASP A 53 23.87 2.11 0.70
C ASP A 53 25.18 2.45 0.00
N GLY A 54 25.11 2.89 -1.25
CA GLY A 54 26.29 3.29 -2.03
C GLY A 54 27.37 2.20 -2.17
N GLY A 55 27.02 0.91 -2.06
CA GLY A 55 27.94 -0.22 -2.12
C GLY A 55 28.54 -0.62 -0.77
N ALA A 56 28.21 0.05 0.33
CA ALA A 56 28.62 -0.29 1.68
C ALA A 56 27.42 -0.71 2.54
N VAL A 57 27.59 -1.74 3.38
CA VAL A 57 26.59 -2.15 4.35
C VAL A 57 26.74 -1.32 5.61
N GLN A 58 25.66 -0.64 6.00
CA GLN A 58 25.56 0.16 7.22
C GLN A 58 24.53 -0.47 8.16
N THR A 59 24.69 -0.26 9.45
CA THR A 59 23.72 -0.68 10.47
C THR A 59 22.96 0.53 10.97
N MET A 60 21.63 0.46 10.97
CA MET A 60 20.77 1.52 11.52
C MET A 60 19.54 0.92 12.19
N THR A 61 18.87 1.69 13.04
CA THR A 61 17.59 1.27 13.65
C THR A 61 16.49 1.27 12.60
N LEU A 62 15.43 0.48 12.83
CA LEU A 62 14.23 0.54 11.97
C LEU A 62 13.65 1.94 11.95
N ALA A 63 13.65 2.67 13.09
CA ALA A 63 13.18 4.05 13.16
C ALA A 63 13.93 4.98 12.20
N ASP A 64 15.27 4.89 12.15
CA ASP A 64 16.10 5.68 11.24
C ASP A 64 15.86 5.29 9.78
N TYR A 65 15.76 3.98 9.50
CA TYR A 65 15.46 3.47 8.16
C TYR A 65 14.10 3.98 7.68
N LEU A 66 13.03 3.81 8.46
CA LEU A 66 11.70 4.29 8.11
C LEU A 66 11.66 5.81 7.89
N THR A 67 12.37 6.58 8.72
CA THR A 67 12.47 8.03 8.56
C THR A 67 13.10 8.39 7.22
N GLY A 68 14.18 7.71 6.85
CA GLY A 68 14.84 7.88 5.55
C GLY A 68 13.98 7.47 4.36
N VAL A 69 13.22 6.37 4.50
CA VAL A 69 12.28 5.91 3.46
C VAL A 69 11.11 6.89 3.29
N VAL A 70 10.45 7.31 4.36
CA VAL A 70 9.33 8.27 4.26
C VAL A 70 9.79 9.59 3.64
N ARG A 71 11.00 10.07 3.97
CA ARG A 71 11.61 11.24 3.30
C ARG A 71 11.81 11.03 1.79
N GLY A 72 12.15 9.81 1.39
CA GLY A 72 12.43 9.46 -0.01
C GLY A 72 11.20 9.24 -0.85
N GLU A 73 10.18 8.60 -0.27
CA GLU A 73 9.00 8.09 -0.96
C GLU A 73 7.85 9.09 -1.03
N MET A 74 7.62 9.87 0.03
CA MET A 74 6.43 10.72 0.10
C MET A 74 6.79 12.19 0.30
N PRO A 75 6.13 13.14 -0.39
CA PRO A 75 6.32 14.56 -0.11
C PRO A 75 6.01 14.89 1.35
N ALA A 76 6.95 15.49 2.08
CA ALA A 76 6.76 15.86 3.48
C ALA A 76 5.65 16.90 3.73
N SER A 77 5.18 17.55 2.66
CA SER A 77 4.03 18.46 2.65
C SER A 77 2.66 17.76 2.65
N PHE A 78 2.63 16.42 2.49
CA PHE A 78 1.38 15.66 2.55
C PHE A 78 0.78 15.70 3.96
N GLU A 79 -0.50 15.39 4.08
CA GLU A 79 -1.19 15.32 5.36
C GLU A 79 -0.49 14.33 6.32
N LEU A 80 -0.49 14.64 7.61
CA LEU A 80 0.21 13.82 8.61
C LEU A 80 -0.30 12.37 8.63
N GLU A 81 -1.60 12.16 8.44
CA GLU A 81 -2.19 10.83 8.39
C GLU A 81 -1.72 10.03 7.17
N ALA A 82 -1.45 10.68 6.04
CA ALA A 82 -0.84 10.03 4.88
C ALA A 82 0.63 9.63 5.15
N LEU A 83 1.40 10.50 5.79
CA LEU A 83 2.79 10.19 6.20
C LEU A 83 2.83 9.02 7.20
N LYS A 84 1.89 8.98 8.16
CA LYS A 84 1.73 7.86 9.10
C LYS A 84 1.38 6.56 8.38
N ALA A 85 0.44 6.60 7.41
CA ALA A 85 0.09 5.44 6.60
C ALA A 85 1.31 4.92 5.81
N GLN A 86 2.12 5.82 5.25
CA GLN A 86 3.37 5.45 4.57
C GLN A 86 4.37 4.78 5.52
N ALA A 87 4.57 5.33 6.73
CA ALA A 87 5.48 4.77 7.71
C ALA A 87 5.04 3.36 8.16
N ALA A 88 3.75 3.17 8.43
CA ALA A 88 3.23 1.86 8.84
C ALA A 88 3.17 0.85 7.67
N ALA A 89 2.93 1.29 6.43
CA ALA A 89 3.04 0.45 5.24
C ALA A 89 4.48 -0.04 5.04
N GLU A 90 5.46 0.86 5.09
CA GLU A 90 6.88 0.47 4.96
C GLU A 90 7.32 -0.47 6.10
N ARG A 91 6.89 -0.19 7.34
CA ARG A 91 7.17 -1.10 8.46
C ARG A 91 6.59 -2.48 8.22
N SER A 92 5.36 -2.57 7.71
CA SER A 92 4.73 -3.85 7.36
C SER A 92 5.53 -4.59 6.29
N TYR A 93 6.01 -3.87 5.26
CA TYR A 93 6.88 -4.41 4.22
C TYR A 93 8.20 -4.92 4.82
N VAL A 94 8.83 -4.17 5.74
CA VAL A 94 10.06 -4.59 6.43
C VAL A 94 9.84 -5.93 7.15
N TYR A 95 8.82 -6.03 8.00
CA TYR A 95 8.55 -7.28 8.73
C TYR A 95 8.19 -8.44 7.79
N TYR A 96 7.40 -8.17 6.75
CA TYR A 96 7.12 -9.17 5.71
C TYR A 96 8.42 -9.66 5.04
N GLN A 97 9.30 -8.75 4.62
CA GLN A 97 10.54 -9.11 3.92
C GLN A 97 11.53 -9.85 4.85
N LEU A 98 11.66 -9.43 6.12
CA LEU A 98 12.49 -10.14 7.09
C LEU A 98 12.01 -11.59 7.28
N SER A 99 10.71 -11.85 7.23
CA SER A 99 10.15 -13.21 7.29
C SER A 99 10.51 -14.08 6.08
N LYS A 100 10.91 -13.48 4.95
CA LYS A 100 11.33 -14.17 3.70
C LYS A 100 12.84 -14.35 3.59
N GLY A 101 13.61 -13.63 4.43
CA GLY A 101 15.06 -13.57 4.37
C GLY A 101 15.60 -12.55 3.36
N ARG A 102 16.91 -12.47 3.25
CA ARG A 102 17.61 -11.50 2.41
C ARG A 102 17.43 -11.77 0.93
N LYS A 103 17.35 -10.71 0.15
CA LYS A 103 17.26 -10.80 -1.32
C LYS A 103 18.61 -11.19 -1.93
N ASN A 104 18.59 -11.96 -3.02
CA ASN A 104 19.81 -12.31 -3.76
C ASN A 104 20.57 -11.10 -4.31
N ALA A 105 19.87 -9.97 -4.53
CA ALA A 105 20.47 -8.73 -5.00
C ALA A 105 21.40 -8.06 -3.96
N HIS A 106 21.18 -8.35 -2.67
CA HIS A 106 22.00 -7.85 -1.55
C HIS A 106 22.07 -8.89 -0.42
N PRO A 107 22.81 -9.99 -0.61
CA PRO A 107 22.83 -11.15 0.31
C PRO A 107 23.41 -10.81 1.69
N ASP A 108 24.19 -9.73 1.79
CA ASP A 108 24.84 -9.29 3.03
C ASP A 108 24.04 -8.20 3.77
N ALA A 109 22.92 -7.73 3.20
CA ALA A 109 22.06 -6.70 3.78
C ALA A 109 20.59 -7.12 3.82
N ASP A 110 19.85 -6.60 4.80
CA ASP A 110 18.41 -6.84 4.93
C ASP A 110 17.63 -6.04 3.88
N PHE A 111 18.06 -4.79 3.62
CA PHE A 111 17.49 -3.89 2.61
C PHE A 111 18.58 -3.12 1.88
N CYS A 112 18.21 -2.43 0.81
CA CYS A 112 19.07 -1.48 0.12
C CYS A 112 18.31 -0.15 -0.12
N THR A 113 19.07 0.90 -0.48
CA THR A 113 18.51 2.24 -0.76
C THR A 113 18.08 2.43 -2.21
N ASP A 114 18.12 1.37 -3.03
CA ASP A 114 17.69 1.40 -4.43
C ASP A 114 16.18 1.21 -4.53
N HIS A 115 15.47 2.24 -4.98
CA HIS A 115 14.01 2.24 -5.19
C HIS A 115 13.51 1.20 -6.21
N THR A 116 14.41 0.65 -7.03
CA THR A 116 14.04 -0.42 -7.98
C THR A 116 14.11 -1.81 -7.36
N CYS A 117 14.72 -1.93 -6.19
CA CYS A 117 14.92 -3.18 -5.47
C CYS A 117 14.15 -3.21 -4.13
N CYS A 118 14.31 -2.18 -3.30
CA CYS A 118 13.64 -2.01 -2.01
C CYS A 118 12.78 -0.74 -2.03
N SER A 119 13.14 0.28 -1.28
CA SER A 119 12.42 1.55 -1.20
C SER A 119 13.37 2.73 -1.39
N ALA A 120 12.87 3.86 -1.92
CA ALA A 120 13.69 5.05 -2.00
C ALA A 120 14.09 5.52 -0.60
N PHE A 121 15.33 5.85 -0.43
CA PHE A 121 15.89 6.32 0.84
C PHE A 121 16.52 7.70 0.67
N LEU A 122 16.14 8.65 1.51
CA LEU A 122 16.73 9.97 1.54
C LEU A 122 17.39 10.20 2.90
N SER A 123 18.73 10.22 2.93
CA SER A 123 19.49 10.48 4.14
C SER A 123 19.19 11.87 4.70
N GLU A 124 19.44 12.09 5.98
CA GLU A 124 19.27 13.40 6.60
C GLU A 124 20.12 14.49 5.91
N ALA A 125 21.34 14.16 5.55
CA ALA A 125 22.24 15.08 4.85
C ALA A 125 21.67 15.48 3.48
N SER A 126 21.21 14.50 2.69
CA SER A 126 20.59 14.74 1.39
C SER A 126 19.26 15.48 1.51
N ALA A 127 18.49 15.23 2.57
CA ALA A 127 17.26 15.96 2.85
C ALA A 127 17.52 17.42 3.21
N LYS A 128 18.56 17.71 4.01
CA LYS A 128 18.98 19.09 4.31
C LYS A 128 19.38 19.85 3.04
N GLU A 129 20.12 19.22 2.15
CA GLU A 129 20.49 19.80 0.86
C GLU A 129 19.26 20.04 -0.02
N LYS A 130 18.40 19.02 -0.16
CA LYS A 130 17.21 19.07 -1.04
C LYS A 130 16.15 20.07 -0.56
N TRP A 131 15.90 20.13 0.74
CA TRP A 131 14.82 20.93 1.33
C TRP A 131 15.27 22.31 1.83
N GLY A 132 16.58 22.52 2.02
CA GLY A 132 17.11 23.82 2.42
C GLY A 132 16.46 24.37 3.69
N GLY A 133 15.86 25.56 3.59
CA GLY A 133 15.16 26.21 4.70
C GLY A 133 13.95 25.48 5.25
N ASP A 134 13.32 24.63 4.44
CA ASP A 134 12.17 23.84 4.83
C ASP A 134 12.54 22.51 5.51
N PHE A 135 13.84 22.22 5.63
CA PHE A 135 14.30 20.94 6.21
C PHE A 135 13.72 20.69 7.60
N LEU A 136 13.85 21.64 8.51
CA LEU A 136 13.45 21.42 9.91
C LEU A 136 11.96 21.13 10.06
N PRO A 137 11.03 21.95 9.54
CA PRO A 137 9.61 21.67 9.65
C PRO A 137 9.19 20.38 8.94
N TRP A 138 9.74 20.06 7.78
CA TRP A 138 9.40 18.86 7.04
C TRP A 138 9.96 17.60 7.69
N ASN A 139 11.20 17.66 8.17
CA ASN A 139 11.81 16.54 8.87
C ASN A 139 11.07 16.20 10.16
N THR A 140 10.69 17.23 10.95
CA THR A 140 9.89 17.04 12.17
C THR A 140 8.56 16.35 11.87
N ARG A 141 7.88 16.67 10.76
CA ARG A 141 6.65 15.99 10.34
C ARG A 141 6.86 14.52 10.02
N VAL A 142 7.96 14.18 9.32
CA VAL A 142 8.31 12.80 8.99
C VAL A 142 8.62 12.01 10.26
N GLU A 143 9.46 12.54 11.15
CA GLU A 143 9.80 11.93 12.44
C GLU A 143 8.54 11.72 13.31
N GLN A 144 7.64 12.70 13.34
CA GLN A 144 6.35 12.58 14.02
C GLN A 144 5.50 11.45 13.44
N ALA A 145 5.45 11.29 12.12
CA ALA A 145 4.68 10.23 11.48
C ALA A 145 5.23 8.84 11.83
N VAL A 146 6.54 8.67 11.80
CA VAL A 146 7.21 7.40 12.15
C VAL A 146 6.99 7.08 13.63
N SER A 147 7.25 8.02 14.53
CA SER A 147 7.10 7.80 15.98
C SER A 147 5.66 7.58 16.42
N ALA A 148 4.69 8.26 15.79
CA ALA A 148 3.27 8.10 16.14
C ALA A 148 2.68 6.74 15.72
N THR A 149 3.40 5.99 14.89
CA THR A 149 3.03 4.65 14.42
C THR A 149 3.99 3.56 14.88
N ASP A 150 4.85 3.87 15.88
CA ASP A 150 5.89 2.96 16.38
C ASP A 150 5.33 1.56 16.68
N GLY A 151 5.97 0.52 16.14
CA GLY A 151 5.58 -0.87 16.29
C GLY A 151 4.29 -1.29 15.57
N GLN A 152 3.58 -0.39 14.88
CA GLN A 152 2.30 -0.69 14.23
C GLN A 152 2.49 -1.11 12.77
N VAL A 153 1.86 -2.23 12.39
CA VAL A 153 1.90 -2.82 11.04
C VAL A 153 0.51 -3.17 10.53
N ALA A 154 0.36 -3.26 9.22
CA ALA A 154 -0.81 -3.86 8.60
C ALA A 154 -0.67 -5.39 8.58
N LEU A 155 -1.68 -6.08 9.08
CA LEU A 155 -1.74 -7.52 9.24
C LEU A 155 -2.87 -8.12 8.40
N TYR A 156 -2.61 -9.27 7.79
CA TYR A 156 -3.66 -10.12 7.20
C TYR A 156 -3.50 -11.54 7.71
N GLY A 157 -4.57 -12.07 8.32
CA GLY A 157 -4.50 -13.38 8.98
C GLY A 157 -3.49 -13.44 10.13
N GLY A 158 -3.23 -12.33 10.81
CA GLY A 158 -2.29 -12.22 11.92
C GLY A 158 -0.81 -12.10 11.53
N ALA A 159 -0.50 -11.95 10.24
CA ALA A 159 0.88 -11.79 9.75
C ALA A 159 1.06 -10.45 9.01
N PRO A 160 2.24 -9.79 9.12
CA PRO A 160 2.56 -8.61 8.35
C PRO A 160 2.41 -8.83 6.84
N ILE A 161 1.80 -7.88 6.15
CA ILE A 161 1.51 -7.97 4.72
C ILE A 161 2.66 -7.44 3.85
N LEU A 162 2.67 -7.85 2.59
CA LEU A 162 3.44 -7.20 1.53
C LEU A 162 2.77 -5.84 1.20
N ALA A 163 3.03 -4.82 2.00
CA ALA A 163 2.40 -3.52 1.91
C ALA A 163 3.08 -2.64 0.85
N VAL A 164 2.89 -2.99 -0.42
CA VAL A 164 3.42 -2.23 -1.55
C VAL A 164 2.60 -0.97 -1.81
N PHE A 165 3.25 0.04 -2.34
CA PHE A 165 2.64 1.34 -2.65
C PHE A 165 3.19 1.92 -3.95
N HIS A 166 2.54 2.93 -4.47
CA HIS A 166 2.91 3.62 -5.71
C HIS A 166 2.50 5.09 -5.63
N SER A 167 3.05 5.91 -6.52
CA SER A 167 2.83 7.36 -6.48
C SER A 167 1.36 7.74 -6.66
N SER A 168 0.76 7.44 -7.83
CA SER A 168 -0.65 7.76 -8.11
C SER A 168 -1.30 6.73 -9.02
N SER A 169 -2.56 6.42 -8.75
CA SER A 169 -3.40 5.56 -9.59
C SER A 169 -4.10 6.36 -10.71
N SER A 170 -4.93 5.70 -11.47
CA SER A 170 -5.80 6.29 -12.50
C SER A 170 -7.27 6.31 -12.07
N GLY A 171 -7.54 6.53 -10.77
CA GLY A 171 -8.87 6.47 -10.16
C GLY A 171 -9.17 5.13 -9.49
N ARG A 172 -8.39 4.08 -9.79
CA ARG A 172 -8.45 2.75 -9.15
C ARG A 172 -7.07 2.13 -9.07
N THR A 173 -6.83 1.36 -8.01
CA THR A 173 -5.61 0.55 -7.90
C THR A 173 -5.74 -0.74 -8.72
N ALA A 174 -4.62 -1.42 -8.98
CA ALA A 174 -4.58 -2.72 -9.63
C ALA A 174 -4.55 -3.87 -8.61
N SER A 175 -5.10 -5.03 -8.98
CA SER A 175 -4.86 -6.27 -8.25
C SER A 175 -3.43 -6.76 -8.45
N ALA A 176 -2.89 -7.51 -7.48
CA ALA A 176 -1.56 -8.11 -7.61
C ALA A 176 -1.46 -9.02 -8.84
N GLY A 177 -2.48 -9.85 -9.11
CA GLY A 177 -2.53 -10.75 -10.25
C GLY A 177 -2.57 -10.06 -11.61
N ASP A 178 -3.05 -8.80 -11.69
CA ASP A 178 -3.05 -7.99 -12.92
C ASP A 178 -1.66 -7.47 -13.30
N VAL A 179 -0.72 -7.44 -12.36
CA VAL A 179 0.60 -6.82 -12.54
C VAL A 179 1.74 -7.80 -12.33
N TRP A 180 1.55 -8.78 -11.44
CA TRP A 180 2.53 -9.79 -11.05
C TRP A 180 1.97 -11.21 -11.17
N SER A 181 2.84 -12.21 -11.16
CA SER A 181 2.48 -13.62 -11.28
C SER A 181 1.94 -14.22 -9.98
N GLY A 182 1.01 -13.57 -9.31
CA GLY A 182 0.42 -14.12 -8.08
C GLY A 182 -0.63 -13.21 -7.46
N ASP A 183 -1.72 -13.82 -7.03
CA ASP A 183 -2.77 -13.13 -6.29
C ASP A 183 -2.43 -13.07 -4.80
N LEU A 184 -2.67 -11.91 -4.21
CA LEU A 184 -2.64 -11.69 -2.78
C LEU A 184 -4.01 -11.14 -2.37
N PRO A 185 -4.73 -11.80 -1.43
CA PRO A 185 -6.12 -11.49 -1.15
C PRO A 185 -6.35 -10.07 -0.61
N TYR A 186 -5.31 -9.44 -0.07
CA TYR A 186 -5.34 -8.06 0.41
C TYR A 186 -4.84 -7.03 -0.62
N LEU A 187 -4.32 -7.44 -1.78
CA LEU A 187 -3.88 -6.58 -2.89
C LEU A 187 -4.84 -6.70 -4.08
N VAL A 188 -6.06 -6.27 -3.86
CA VAL A 188 -7.12 -6.21 -4.89
C VAL A 188 -7.34 -4.77 -5.35
N SER A 189 -8.02 -4.61 -6.50
CA SER A 189 -8.36 -3.30 -7.03
C SER A 189 -9.39 -2.58 -6.16
N VAL A 190 -9.06 -1.39 -5.69
CA VAL A 190 -9.95 -0.50 -4.92
C VAL A 190 -10.01 0.89 -5.57
N ASP A 191 -11.08 1.63 -5.29
CA ASP A 191 -11.18 3.03 -5.73
C ASP A 191 -10.12 3.89 -5.03
N SER A 192 -9.59 4.87 -5.74
CA SER A 192 -8.57 5.78 -5.23
C SER A 192 -8.92 7.21 -5.65
N PRO A 193 -9.13 8.14 -4.69
CA PRO A 193 -9.85 9.39 -4.94
C PRO A 193 -9.02 10.50 -5.57
N GLU A 194 -7.73 10.28 -5.80
CA GLU A 194 -6.87 11.28 -6.43
C GLU A 194 -7.18 11.46 -7.92
N GLY A 195 -6.86 12.64 -8.45
CA GLY A 195 -7.08 12.99 -9.84
C GLY A 195 -6.22 14.16 -10.30
N GLU A 196 -6.54 14.72 -11.46
CA GLU A 196 -5.81 15.81 -12.09
C GLU A 196 -5.63 17.03 -11.18
N ASP A 197 -6.64 17.36 -10.38
CA ASP A 197 -6.64 18.52 -9.48
C ASP A 197 -5.70 18.33 -8.26
N SER A 198 -5.37 17.08 -7.92
CA SER A 198 -4.60 16.75 -6.71
C SER A 198 -3.20 16.18 -7.01
N VAL A 199 -2.95 15.73 -8.24
CA VAL A 199 -1.69 15.07 -8.63
C VAL A 199 -0.97 15.86 -9.70
N PRO A 200 0.21 16.43 -9.42
CA PRO A 200 1.04 17.06 -10.44
C PRO A 200 1.41 16.08 -11.57
N ASN A 201 1.20 16.49 -12.81
CA ASN A 201 1.45 15.64 -13.98
C ASN A 201 0.67 14.30 -13.93
N TYR A 202 -0.59 14.35 -13.46
CA TYR A 202 -1.49 13.20 -13.47
C TYR A 202 -1.58 12.56 -14.85
N TYR A 203 -1.70 13.40 -15.88
CA TYR A 203 -1.50 13.02 -17.28
C TYR A 203 -0.09 13.38 -17.75
N SER A 204 0.51 12.49 -18.50
CA SER A 204 1.79 12.72 -19.16
C SER A 204 1.75 12.20 -20.59
N THR A 205 2.49 12.86 -21.48
CA THR A 205 2.61 12.45 -22.88
C THR A 205 4.06 12.24 -23.21
N VAL A 206 4.36 11.14 -23.87
CA VAL A 206 5.70 10.85 -24.40
C VAL A 206 5.59 10.42 -25.86
N THR A 207 6.45 10.98 -26.69
CA THR A 207 6.50 10.70 -28.14
C THR A 207 7.88 10.21 -28.53
N TYR A 208 7.91 9.14 -29.31
CA TYR A 208 9.11 8.57 -29.88
C TYR A 208 9.07 8.66 -31.40
N SER A 209 10.18 8.94 -32.03
CA SER A 209 10.30 8.82 -33.48
C SER A 209 10.08 7.35 -33.91
N ALA A 210 9.72 7.15 -35.18
CA ALA A 210 9.57 5.81 -35.74
C ALA A 210 10.83 4.93 -35.55
N ALA A 211 12.02 5.52 -35.67
CA ALA A 211 13.29 4.82 -35.47
C ALA A 211 13.48 4.37 -34.03
N GLU A 212 13.30 5.26 -33.07
CA GLU A 212 13.43 4.96 -31.62
C GLU A 212 12.39 3.93 -31.17
N ALA A 213 11.13 4.09 -31.58
CA ALA A 213 10.07 3.15 -31.24
C ALA A 213 10.36 1.74 -31.80
N LYS A 214 10.85 1.66 -33.06
CA LYS A 214 11.26 0.42 -33.66
C LYS A 214 12.41 -0.25 -32.92
N GLU A 215 13.45 0.51 -32.60
CA GLU A 215 14.61 0.01 -31.86
C GLU A 215 14.21 -0.56 -30.50
N ARG A 216 13.41 0.18 -29.72
CA ARG A 216 12.92 -0.26 -28.40
C ARG A 216 12.09 -1.54 -28.48
N LEU A 217 11.15 -1.60 -29.43
CA LEU A 217 10.30 -2.79 -29.64
C LEU A 217 11.12 -4.01 -30.04
N LEU A 218 12.03 -3.87 -31.00
CA LEU A 218 12.85 -5.00 -31.49
C LEU A 218 13.92 -5.42 -30.46
N SER A 219 14.44 -4.52 -29.66
CA SER A 219 15.35 -4.85 -28.56
C SER A 219 14.68 -5.72 -27.49
N ALA A 220 13.41 -5.44 -27.19
CA ALA A 220 12.65 -6.20 -26.19
C ALA A 220 11.95 -7.44 -26.75
N CYS A 221 11.51 -7.37 -28.02
CA CYS A 221 10.75 -8.42 -28.70
C CYS A 221 11.34 -8.63 -30.12
N PRO A 222 12.48 -9.32 -30.23
CA PRO A 222 13.20 -9.49 -31.52
C PRO A 222 12.38 -10.21 -32.60
N GLU A 223 11.38 -10.97 -32.19
CA GLU A 223 10.49 -11.71 -33.06
C GLU A 223 9.41 -10.86 -33.74
N LEU A 224 9.23 -9.60 -33.39
CA LEU A 224 8.27 -8.70 -34.02
C LEU A 224 8.70 -8.36 -35.45
N LYS A 225 7.75 -8.46 -36.38
CA LYS A 225 7.96 -8.08 -37.76
C LYS A 225 7.34 -6.70 -38.03
N LEU A 226 8.04 -5.65 -37.61
CA LEU A 226 7.59 -4.26 -37.79
C LEU A 226 7.74 -3.87 -39.29
N ALA A 227 6.66 -3.99 -40.05
CA ALA A 227 6.59 -3.60 -41.44
C ALA A 227 5.89 -2.25 -41.61
N GLY A 228 6.31 -1.46 -42.60
CA GLY A 228 5.72 -0.15 -42.91
C GLY A 228 6.03 0.91 -41.84
N THR A 229 5.12 1.86 -41.71
CA THR A 229 5.20 3.00 -40.82
C THR A 229 4.50 2.74 -39.48
N PRO A 230 4.81 3.49 -38.41
CA PRO A 230 4.28 3.25 -37.04
C PRO A 230 2.75 3.20 -36.95
N ASP A 231 2.02 3.93 -37.79
CA ASP A 231 0.56 3.90 -37.87
C ASP A 231 -0.02 2.50 -38.22
N LYS A 232 0.81 1.55 -38.65
CA LYS A 232 0.45 0.17 -38.95
C LYS A 232 0.89 -0.81 -37.85
N TRP A 233 1.64 -0.37 -36.86
CA TRP A 233 2.22 -1.28 -35.88
C TRP A 233 1.26 -1.63 -34.74
N PHE A 234 0.48 -0.65 -34.26
CA PHE A 234 -0.39 -0.81 -33.10
C PHE A 234 -1.83 -1.11 -33.53
N GLY A 235 -2.42 -2.14 -32.97
CA GLY A 235 -3.79 -2.58 -33.21
C GLY A 235 -4.66 -2.49 -31.96
N ALA A 236 -5.45 -3.55 -31.71
CA ALA A 236 -6.37 -3.60 -30.57
C ALA A 236 -5.63 -3.46 -29.23
N VAL A 237 -6.28 -2.75 -28.32
CA VAL A 237 -5.85 -2.61 -26.93
C VAL A 237 -6.94 -3.22 -26.06
N THR A 238 -6.57 -4.10 -25.11
CA THR A 238 -7.47 -4.60 -24.07
C THR A 238 -7.10 -3.97 -22.75
N GLU A 239 -8.10 -3.69 -21.93
CA GLU A 239 -7.93 -3.12 -20.60
C GLU A 239 -8.56 -4.06 -19.56
N ASN A 240 -7.96 -4.11 -18.37
CA ASN A 240 -8.51 -4.82 -17.24
C ASN A 240 -9.52 -3.94 -16.45
N GLY A 241 -10.12 -4.50 -15.39
CA GLY A 241 -11.12 -3.82 -14.57
C GLY A 241 -10.63 -2.56 -13.82
N SER A 242 -9.32 -2.32 -13.79
CA SER A 242 -8.71 -1.11 -13.20
C SER A 242 -8.35 -0.03 -14.24
N GLY A 243 -8.75 -0.20 -15.50
CA GLY A 243 -8.43 0.72 -16.60
C GLY A 243 -6.95 0.68 -17.02
N ARG A 244 -6.23 -0.39 -16.66
CA ARG A 244 -4.85 -0.61 -17.10
C ARG A 244 -4.84 -1.43 -18.36
N VAL A 245 -3.94 -1.11 -19.26
CA VAL A 245 -3.73 -1.89 -20.47
C VAL A 245 -3.24 -3.28 -20.09
N GLU A 246 -4.02 -4.29 -20.43
CA GLU A 246 -3.68 -5.70 -20.28
C GLU A 246 -2.79 -6.13 -21.45
N THR A 247 -3.25 -5.93 -22.67
CA THR A 247 -2.48 -6.22 -23.88
C THR A 247 -2.64 -5.15 -24.96
N VAL A 248 -1.60 -5.03 -25.79
CA VAL A 248 -1.60 -4.23 -27.02
C VAL A 248 -1.19 -5.14 -28.17
N SER A 249 -1.99 -5.20 -29.21
CA SER A 249 -1.59 -5.90 -30.44
C SER A 249 -0.52 -5.09 -31.19
N VAL A 250 0.68 -5.64 -31.33
CA VAL A 250 1.80 -5.04 -32.07
C VAL A 250 2.10 -5.90 -33.30
N CYS A 251 1.74 -5.41 -34.48
CA CYS A 251 1.85 -6.16 -35.76
C CYS A 251 1.20 -7.55 -35.69
N GLY A 252 0.02 -7.65 -35.05
CA GLY A 252 -0.74 -8.88 -34.91
C GLY A 252 -0.27 -9.83 -33.80
N ARG A 253 0.65 -9.38 -32.94
CA ARG A 253 1.11 -10.11 -31.76
C ARG A 253 0.74 -9.32 -30.51
N ASP A 254 0.09 -9.96 -29.55
CA ASP A 254 -0.27 -9.34 -28.29
C ASP A 254 0.97 -9.21 -27.39
N VAL A 255 1.19 -7.99 -26.89
CA VAL A 255 2.26 -7.61 -25.97
C VAL A 255 1.59 -7.06 -24.70
N GLU A 256 2.01 -7.56 -23.56
CA GLU A 256 1.48 -7.12 -22.26
C GLU A 256 1.67 -5.59 -22.04
N GLY A 257 0.67 -4.93 -21.48
CA GLY A 257 0.74 -3.50 -21.15
C GLY A 257 1.88 -3.16 -20.20
N THR A 258 2.19 -4.06 -19.26
CA THR A 258 3.35 -3.95 -18.37
C THR A 258 4.68 -4.02 -19.13
N ALA A 259 4.77 -4.84 -20.17
CA ALA A 259 5.92 -4.89 -21.06
C ALA A 259 6.04 -3.61 -21.89
N ILE A 260 4.95 -3.11 -22.47
CA ILE A 260 4.93 -1.81 -23.19
C ILE A 260 5.38 -0.68 -22.26
N ARG A 261 4.86 -0.62 -21.01
CA ARG A 261 5.31 0.34 -20.00
C ARG A 261 6.84 0.31 -19.83
N ARG A 262 7.42 -0.87 -19.70
CA ARG A 262 8.87 -1.05 -19.51
C ARG A 262 9.66 -0.65 -20.78
N ILE A 263 9.22 -1.10 -21.97
CA ILE A 263 9.86 -0.82 -23.26
C ILE A 263 9.95 0.69 -23.51
N PHE A 264 8.87 1.39 -23.25
CA PHE A 264 8.77 2.84 -23.51
C PHE A 264 8.97 3.70 -22.27
N SER A 265 9.42 3.13 -21.16
CA SER A 265 9.66 3.84 -19.89
C SER A 265 8.46 4.70 -19.46
N LEU A 266 7.24 4.18 -19.65
CA LEU A 266 6.02 4.89 -19.30
C LEU A 266 5.82 4.94 -17.79
N ARG A 267 5.23 6.02 -17.30
CA ARG A 267 4.99 6.21 -15.88
C ARG A 267 4.07 5.15 -15.27
N SER A 268 3.07 4.70 -16.02
CA SER A 268 2.15 3.63 -15.60
C SER A 268 1.76 2.74 -16.79
N ALA A 269 1.01 1.66 -16.55
CA ALA A 269 0.38 0.87 -17.60
C ALA A 269 -1.06 1.35 -17.93
N CYS A 270 -1.51 2.47 -17.37
CA CYS A 270 -2.73 3.15 -17.80
C CYS A 270 -2.37 4.15 -18.90
N PHE A 271 -2.46 3.73 -20.16
CA PHE A 271 -2.07 4.57 -21.28
C PHE A 271 -2.94 4.33 -22.51
N THR A 272 -3.00 5.34 -23.37
CA THR A 272 -3.43 5.17 -24.76
C THR A 272 -2.24 5.32 -25.70
N VAL A 273 -2.27 4.64 -26.82
CA VAL A 273 -1.26 4.73 -27.85
C VAL A 273 -1.87 5.25 -29.16
N SER A 274 -1.19 6.17 -29.81
CA SER A 274 -1.49 6.65 -31.14
C SER A 274 -0.21 6.76 -31.95
N ALA A 275 -0.29 6.59 -33.26
CA ALA A 275 0.87 6.68 -34.13
C ALA A 275 0.49 7.29 -35.47
N ASP A 276 1.43 8.01 -36.07
CA ASP A 276 1.40 8.46 -37.45
C ASP A 276 2.56 7.83 -38.23
N SER A 277 2.83 8.33 -39.45
CA SER A 277 3.91 7.77 -40.31
C SER A 277 5.32 8.02 -39.74
N ALA A 278 5.48 8.95 -38.80
CA ALA A 278 6.77 9.44 -38.29
C ALA A 278 7.01 9.13 -36.81
N SER A 279 5.95 8.95 -36.02
CA SER A 279 6.05 8.90 -34.56
C SER A 279 5.03 7.97 -33.91
N VAL A 280 5.33 7.58 -32.65
CA VAL A 280 4.43 6.89 -31.71
C VAL A 280 4.28 7.75 -30.48
N THR A 281 3.05 8.03 -30.10
CA THR A 281 2.72 8.87 -28.92
C THR A 281 1.91 8.06 -27.90
N PHE A 282 2.36 8.07 -26.66
CA PHE A 282 1.65 7.52 -25.51
C PHE A 282 1.13 8.66 -24.65
N ARG A 283 -0.15 8.58 -24.26
CA ARG A 283 -0.73 9.40 -23.19
C ARG A 283 -0.96 8.50 -21.99
N VAL A 284 -0.38 8.87 -20.86
CA VAL A 284 -0.29 8.02 -19.66
C VAL A 284 -0.98 8.70 -18.50
N THR A 285 -1.78 7.97 -17.73
CA THR A 285 -2.45 8.43 -16.51
C THR A 285 -1.80 7.79 -15.28
N GLY A 286 -1.53 8.60 -14.25
CA GLY A 286 -0.94 8.13 -12.99
C GLY A 286 0.54 7.79 -13.08
N TYR A 287 1.09 7.25 -11.96
CA TYR A 287 2.51 6.91 -11.84
C TYR A 287 2.74 5.74 -10.89
N GLY A 288 3.38 4.70 -11.39
CA GLY A 288 3.78 3.51 -10.64
C GLY A 288 3.17 2.23 -11.17
N HIS A 289 3.35 1.15 -10.41
CA HIS A 289 2.81 -0.18 -10.76
C HIS A 289 1.30 -0.29 -10.49
N GLY A 290 0.73 0.56 -9.65
CA GLY A 290 -0.70 0.66 -9.38
C GLY A 290 -1.24 -0.29 -8.31
N VAL A 291 -0.45 -1.20 -7.75
CA VAL A 291 -0.89 -2.18 -6.74
C VAL A 291 -0.74 -1.59 -5.33
N GLY A 292 -1.68 -1.89 -4.43
CA GLY A 292 -1.65 -1.44 -3.03
C GLY A 292 -1.92 0.06 -2.86
N MET A 293 -1.27 0.71 -1.91
CA MET A 293 -1.57 2.09 -1.54
C MET A 293 -1.08 3.09 -2.57
N SER A 294 -1.98 3.97 -3.05
CA SER A 294 -1.60 5.18 -3.79
C SER A 294 -1.18 6.27 -2.80
N GLN A 295 0.01 6.83 -2.95
CA GLN A 295 0.52 7.89 -2.07
C GLN A 295 -0.31 9.18 -2.17
N TYR A 296 -0.65 9.60 -3.39
CA TYR A 296 -1.55 10.75 -3.59
C TYR A 296 -2.99 10.46 -3.18
N GLY A 297 -3.46 9.23 -3.37
CA GLY A 297 -4.77 8.81 -2.89
C GLY A 297 -4.83 8.76 -1.36
N ALA A 298 -3.80 8.27 -0.69
CA ALA A 298 -3.66 8.32 0.77
C ALA A 298 -3.71 9.79 1.28
N ASN A 299 -3.03 10.70 0.58
CA ASN A 299 -3.07 12.13 0.91
C ASN A 299 -4.46 12.73 0.71
N GLN A 300 -5.19 12.32 -0.31
CA GLN A 300 -6.57 12.78 -0.55
C GLN A 300 -7.52 12.24 0.53
N LEU A 301 -7.43 10.95 0.88
CA LEU A 301 -8.21 10.36 1.97
C LEU A 301 -7.93 11.04 3.32
N ALA A 302 -6.67 11.38 3.59
CA ALA A 302 -6.29 12.12 4.79
C ALA A 302 -6.91 13.53 4.82
N ARG A 303 -6.95 14.24 3.69
CA ARG A 303 -7.66 15.53 3.55
C ARG A 303 -9.17 15.41 3.77
N GLU A 304 -9.75 14.27 3.46
CA GLU A 304 -11.14 13.92 3.70
C GLU A 304 -11.41 13.48 5.14
N GLY A 305 -10.37 13.50 6.00
CA GLY A 305 -10.47 13.22 7.44
C GLY A 305 -10.26 11.75 7.83
N LYS A 306 -9.79 10.90 6.91
CA LYS A 306 -9.42 9.53 7.23
C LYS A 306 -8.16 9.46 8.08
N THR A 307 -8.19 8.60 9.10
CA THR A 307 -7.00 8.23 9.88
C THR A 307 -6.07 7.34 9.07
N TRP A 308 -4.81 7.25 9.46
CA TRP A 308 -3.84 6.39 8.80
C TRP A 308 -4.21 4.89 8.85
N GLN A 309 -4.90 4.44 9.90
CA GLN A 309 -5.43 3.07 9.97
C GLN A 309 -6.50 2.85 8.91
N GLU A 310 -7.48 3.76 8.81
CA GLU A 310 -8.52 3.69 7.79
C GLU A 310 -7.94 3.76 6.37
N ILE A 311 -6.85 4.50 6.16
CA ILE A 311 -6.15 4.58 4.87
C ILE A 311 -5.51 3.22 4.53
N LEU A 312 -4.83 2.58 5.47
CA LEU A 312 -4.24 1.25 5.25
C LEU A 312 -5.33 0.20 4.97
N GLU A 313 -6.40 0.18 5.76
CA GLU A 313 -7.53 -0.75 5.61
C GLU A 313 -8.29 -0.52 4.30
N TRP A 314 -8.30 0.73 3.78
CA TRP A 314 -8.86 1.05 2.47
C TRP A 314 -8.08 0.39 1.33
N TYR A 315 -6.74 0.50 1.36
CA TYR A 315 -5.90 0.01 0.27
C TYR A 315 -5.52 -1.47 0.39
N TYR A 316 -5.49 -2.02 1.59
CA TYR A 316 -5.16 -3.42 1.84
C TYR A 316 -6.40 -4.15 2.37
N THR A 317 -7.21 -4.63 1.44
CA THR A 317 -8.54 -5.20 1.72
C THR A 317 -8.50 -6.34 2.74
N GLY A 318 -9.25 -6.19 3.83
CA GLY A 318 -9.32 -7.18 4.91
C GLY A 318 -8.07 -7.24 5.80
N ALA A 319 -7.12 -6.35 5.60
CA ALA A 319 -6.05 -6.14 6.57
C ALA A 319 -6.56 -5.33 7.77
N THR A 320 -5.91 -5.50 8.91
CA THR A 320 -6.14 -4.72 10.13
C THR A 320 -4.82 -4.17 10.63
N VAL A 321 -4.84 -3.08 11.39
CA VAL A 321 -3.63 -2.54 12.01
C VAL A 321 -3.43 -3.17 13.39
N GLY A 322 -2.19 -3.57 13.68
CA GLY A 322 -1.81 -4.19 14.94
C GLY A 322 -0.32 -4.07 15.23
N ASN A 323 0.11 -4.64 16.35
CA ASN A 323 1.53 -4.68 16.72
C ASN A 323 2.28 -5.72 15.86
N ALA A 324 3.55 -5.39 15.55
CA ALA A 324 4.47 -6.24 14.78
C ALA A 324 4.94 -7.46 15.60
#